data_03299c766a5938ff233dd476a24b8871
#
_entry.id   03299c766a5938ff233dd476a24b8871
#
_cell.length_a   1.000
_cell.length_b   1.000
_cell.length_c   1.000
_cell.angle_alpha   90.00
_cell.angle_beta   90.00
_cell.angle_gamma   90.00
#
_symmetry.space_group_name_H-M   'P 1'
#
loop_
_entity.id
_entity.type
_entity.pdbx_description
1 polymer ?
#
loop_
_entity_poly.entity_id
_entity_poly.type
_entity_poly.pdbx_seq_one_letter_code
_entity_poly.pdbx_strand_id
1 'polypeptide(L)'
;MRKAVFFLLLLLLASACKKSIEYETLASRWPVFEQVYAIKDSTPDSALTLMQRIADTMDVDALRKQSAFLLSEYQVLRTEVLYKNYALRRGDTIAFEAFRFYDSVMPKTSVYGIPNDLRFQKARSYYYKAVVEEILTKQHVQAFSDYLNALWVMDGLMGNRRAIPSTSKTNSDYVHFSGLIYDRLAWFLYTYDAWDTSLECLEKSSECYEMEGFDLGVASNFELMGDVMLAQGDREGSMGYYKSSDSIHELLHTDDIYQHFSSLIHQAIELYNSGEKELTLDLLQHALMMSDKASLKRQVHFSLGYFYYEDQQFDSALYHYEQCYPLLPRQNVKSYCRIIKAANVLGDSLKAAHYGELLSDFYMGQVARSGDKNRMIVLYDAFKSNEKDVRQKDIWLFVIWTVAMVLLILGVVILILERRRRHHKREIQERERVEAQLLNEIETTKNDTQQKEDKIKALQSKLDRAISNPDFQNLPFDKKLQSLSELPISKRVLKVKDVNVKAFASYPELVLSDNHLTMLVNAVDAVFPKFSVRIIERYPRLKRSDVIYCCMYILGVSEAEAAALTGKTYQAVWTRSVKLHEIFDNKSNLQFVLHDMLKNW
;
A
#
# COMPACT_ATOMS: atom_id res chain seq x y z
N MET A 1 -14.93 -44.19 -5.01
CA MET A 1 -14.92 -42.71 -5.03
C MET A 1 -15.26 -42.06 -3.67
N ARG A 2 -16.38 -42.36 -3.00
CA ARG A 2 -16.73 -41.76 -1.69
C ARG A 2 -15.64 -41.92 -0.61
N LYS A 3 -15.00 -43.12 -0.53
CA LYS A 3 -13.92 -43.37 0.44
C LYS A 3 -12.63 -42.58 0.13
N ALA A 4 -12.31 -42.37 -1.16
CA ALA A 4 -11.11 -41.58 -1.54
C ALA A 4 -11.29 -40.07 -1.28
N VAL A 5 -12.48 -39.52 -1.53
CA VAL A 5 -12.83 -38.14 -1.21
C VAL A 5 -12.83 -37.90 0.31
N PHE A 6 -13.35 -38.87 1.07
CA PHE A 6 -13.34 -38.80 2.53
C PHE A 6 -11.91 -38.88 3.10
N PHE A 7 -11.02 -39.69 2.50
CA PHE A 7 -9.63 -39.81 2.90
C PHE A 7 -8.83 -38.52 2.54
N LEU A 8 -9.14 -37.89 1.39
CA LEU A 8 -8.56 -36.62 1.00
C LEU A 8 -9.02 -35.48 1.92
N LEU A 9 -10.27 -35.45 2.32
CA LEU A 9 -10.82 -34.50 3.30
C LEU A 9 -10.23 -34.73 4.69
N LEU A 10 -10.01 -35.99 5.11
CA LEU A 10 -9.32 -36.31 6.37
C LEU A 10 -7.85 -35.93 6.34
N LEU A 11 -7.14 -36.08 5.21
CA LEU A 11 -5.76 -35.59 5.04
C LEU A 11 -5.69 -34.06 5.06
N LEU A 12 -6.65 -33.35 4.45
CA LEU A 12 -6.78 -31.90 4.51
C LEU A 12 -7.11 -31.40 5.92
N LEU A 13 -7.97 -32.10 6.65
CA LEU A 13 -8.29 -31.79 8.04
C LEU A 13 -7.14 -32.13 9.00
N ALA A 14 -6.40 -33.23 8.76
CA ALA A 14 -5.22 -33.58 9.55
C ALA A 14 -4.03 -32.62 9.30
N SER A 15 -3.91 -32.03 8.10
CA SER A 15 -2.92 -30.98 7.84
C SER A 15 -3.30 -29.64 8.47
N ALA A 16 -4.57 -29.41 8.78
CA ALA A 16 -5.06 -28.20 9.47
C ALA A 16 -4.87 -28.24 11.01
N CYS A 17 -4.61 -29.40 11.59
CA CYS A 17 -4.35 -29.56 13.03
C CYS A 17 -2.85 -29.42 13.34
N LYS A 18 -2.18 -28.35 12.92
CA LYS A 18 -0.94 -27.92 13.58
C LYS A 18 -1.33 -27.24 14.89
N LYS A 19 -0.78 -27.75 16.01
CA LYS A 19 -0.88 -27.13 17.31
C LYS A 19 -0.56 -25.64 17.17
N SER A 20 -1.54 -24.76 17.40
CA SER A 20 -1.29 -23.32 17.48
C SER A 20 -0.33 -23.11 18.65
N ILE A 21 0.71 -22.31 18.44
CA ILE A 21 1.60 -21.89 19.51
C ILE A 21 0.76 -21.03 20.44
N GLU A 22 0.60 -21.44 21.69
CA GLU A 22 -0.02 -20.62 22.71
C GLU A 22 0.92 -19.44 23.00
N TYR A 23 0.43 -18.23 22.71
CA TYR A 23 1.13 -16.97 22.92
C TYR A 23 0.29 -16.04 23.80
N GLU A 24 0.90 -15.61 24.89
CA GLU A 24 0.34 -14.63 25.81
C GLU A 24 1.17 -13.34 25.71
N THR A 25 0.54 -12.18 25.58
CA THR A 25 1.22 -10.89 25.48
C THR A 25 1.60 -10.33 26.86
N LEU A 26 2.62 -9.46 26.90
CA LEU A 26 2.97 -8.70 28.10
C LEU A 26 1.79 -7.90 28.63
N ALA A 27 1.04 -7.23 27.74
CA ALA A 27 -0.12 -6.44 28.12
C ALA A 27 -1.23 -7.30 28.77
N SER A 28 -1.48 -8.51 28.24
CA SER A 28 -2.47 -9.43 28.82
C SER A 28 -2.04 -9.99 30.17
N ARG A 29 -0.74 -10.15 30.38
CA ARG A 29 -0.21 -10.73 31.63
C ARG A 29 0.05 -9.70 32.71
N TRP A 30 0.56 -8.54 32.34
CA TRP A 30 0.86 -7.43 33.25
C TRP A 30 0.32 -6.11 32.68
N PRO A 31 -0.77 -5.59 33.22
CA PRO A 31 -1.40 -4.35 32.74
C PRO A 31 -0.47 -3.12 32.72
N VAL A 32 0.63 -3.15 33.53
CA VAL A 32 1.63 -2.08 33.53
C VAL A 32 2.33 -1.92 32.16
N PHE A 33 2.50 -3.00 31.40
CA PHE A 33 3.06 -2.94 30.06
C PHE A 33 2.09 -2.35 29.04
N GLU A 34 0.78 -2.50 29.24
CA GLU A 34 -0.24 -1.82 28.44
C GLU A 34 -0.07 -0.29 28.52
N GLN A 35 0.26 0.23 29.72
CA GLN A 35 0.56 1.66 29.87
C GLN A 35 1.81 2.06 29.10
N VAL A 36 2.89 1.25 29.12
CA VAL A 36 4.09 1.54 28.32
C VAL A 36 3.77 1.56 26.83
N TYR A 37 3.03 0.56 26.33
CA TYR A 37 2.61 0.52 24.92
C TYR A 37 1.77 1.74 24.54
N ALA A 38 0.89 2.21 25.41
CA ALA A 38 0.01 3.34 25.15
C ALA A 38 0.75 4.69 25.05
N ILE A 39 1.87 4.85 25.78
CA ILE A 39 2.56 6.15 25.91
C ILE A 39 3.93 6.20 25.22
N LYS A 40 4.48 5.07 24.76
CA LYS A 40 5.85 5.00 24.20
C LYS A 40 6.06 5.87 22.95
N ASP A 41 4.99 6.19 22.23
CA ASP A 41 5.02 7.00 21.01
C ASP A 41 4.68 8.47 21.30
N SER A 42 3.73 8.74 22.18
CA SER A 42 3.26 10.08 22.49
C SER A 42 4.08 10.80 23.57
N THR A 43 4.58 10.08 24.57
CA THR A 43 5.38 10.62 25.68
C THR A 43 6.55 9.68 26.01
N PRO A 44 7.59 9.63 25.14
CA PRO A 44 8.71 8.69 25.28
C PRO A 44 9.44 8.78 26.61
N ASP A 45 9.65 10.00 27.16
CA ASP A 45 10.31 10.23 28.46
C ASP A 45 9.53 9.57 29.62
N SER A 46 8.20 9.67 29.59
CA SER A 46 7.33 9.03 30.57
C SER A 46 7.40 7.50 30.46
N ALA A 47 7.43 6.99 29.22
CA ALA A 47 7.60 5.56 28.95
C ALA A 47 8.96 5.05 29.45
N LEU A 48 10.04 5.83 29.27
CA LEU A 48 11.38 5.50 29.79
C LEU A 48 11.37 5.41 31.32
N THR A 49 10.79 6.42 31.97
CA THR A 49 10.68 6.44 33.44
C THR A 49 9.89 5.23 33.95
N LEU A 50 8.79 4.89 33.30
CA LEU A 50 7.97 3.73 33.67
C LEU A 50 8.74 2.42 33.41
N MET A 51 9.43 2.31 32.28
CA MET A 51 10.22 1.14 31.93
C MET A 51 11.40 0.92 32.89
N GLN A 52 12.04 2.00 33.36
CA GLN A 52 13.10 1.91 34.40
C GLN A 52 12.55 1.36 35.73
N ARG A 53 11.40 1.89 36.20
CA ARG A 53 10.73 1.36 37.41
C ARG A 53 10.40 -0.12 37.27
N ILE A 54 9.91 -0.53 36.10
CA ILE A 54 9.63 -1.94 35.82
C ILE A 54 10.92 -2.76 35.87
N ALA A 55 12.00 -2.28 35.24
CA ALA A 55 13.29 -2.97 35.22
C ALA A 55 13.90 -3.13 36.66
N ASP A 56 13.72 -2.13 37.52
CA ASP A 56 14.21 -2.15 38.90
C ASP A 56 13.41 -3.12 39.79
N THR A 57 12.16 -3.37 39.50
CA THR A 57 11.26 -4.21 40.30
C THR A 57 11.03 -5.61 39.72
N MET A 58 11.36 -5.82 38.46
CA MET A 58 11.12 -7.09 37.76
C MET A 58 12.24 -8.10 38.04
N ASP A 59 11.85 -9.28 38.47
CA ASP A 59 12.73 -10.43 38.48
C ASP A 59 12.79 -11.06 37.07
N VAL A 60 13.86 -10.75 36.35
CA VAL A 60 14.09 -11.24 34.97
C VAL A 60 14.21 -12.78 34.94
N ASP A 61 14.77 -13.39 35.99
CA ASP A 61 14.90 -14.84 36.06
C ASP A 61 13.55 -15.51 36.34
N ALA A 62 12.69 -14.88 37.12
CA ALA A 62 11.32 -15.33 37.30
C ALA A 62 10.53 -15.22 36.00
N LEU A 63 10.68 -14.09 35.27
CA LEU A 63 10.06 -13.92 33.97
C LEU A 63 10.53 -14.96 32.96
N ARG A 64 11.85 -15.26 32.90
CA ARG A 64 12.44 -16.30 32.04
C ARG A 64 11.87 -17.68 32.36
N LYS A 65 11.68 -18.01 33.64
CA LYS A 65 11.08 -19.29 34.05
C LYS A 65 9.60 -19.38 33.72
N GLN A 66 8.91 -18.23 33.70
CA GLN A 66 7.48 -18.18 33.43
C GLN A 66 7.18 -18.36 31.93
N SER A 67 7.81 -17.55 31.06
CA SER A 67 7.63 -17.63 29.62
C SER A 67 8.77 -16.94 28.87
N ALA A 68 9.39 -17.67 27.97
CA ALA A 68 10.41 -17.10 27.07
C ALA A 68 9.82 -16.08 26.07
N PHE A 69 8.54 -16.20 25.70
CA PHE A 69 7.85 -15.21 24.87
C PHE A 69 7.75 -13.87 25.58
N LEU A 70 7.30 -13.88 26.82
CA LEU A 70 7.13 -12.67 27.63
C LEU A 70 8.47 -11.98 27.89
N LEU A 71 9.52 -12.76 28.20
CA LEU A 71 10.86 -12.21 28.34
C LEU A 71 11.33 -11.53 27.05
N SER A 72 11.15 -12.20 25.92
CA SER A 72 11.60 -11.65 24.63
C SER A 72 10.81 -10.42 24.22
N GLU A 73 9.50 -10.38 24.48
CA GLU A 73 8.67 -9.19 24.25
C GLU A 73 9.11 -8.02 25.14
N TYR A 74 9.39 -8.27 26.42
CA TYR A 74 9.97 -7.28 27.33
C TYR A 74 11.30 -6.72 26.82
N GLN A 75 12.20 -7.58 26.34
CA GLN A 75 13.50 -7.18 25.81
C GLN A 75 13.37 -6.28 24.57
N VAL A 76 12.44 -6.62 23.67
CA VAL A 76 12.11 -5.80 22.49
C VAL A 76 11.53 -4.45 22.91
N LEU A 77 10.52 -4.45 23.80
CA LEU A 77 9.87 -3.23 24.27
C LEU A 77 10.85 -2.31 25.00
N ARG A 78 11.72 -2.86 25.86
CA ARG A 78 12.75 -2.08 26.54
C ARG A 78 13.73 -1.44 25.56
N THR A 79 14.17 -2.19 24.54
CA THR A 79 15.07 -1.65 23.51
C THR A 79 14.38 -0.53 22.72
N GLU A 80 13.10 -0.70 22.37
CA GLU A 80 12.30 0.32 21.71
C GLU A 80 12.24 1.63 22.51
N VAL A 81 11.90 1.53 23.81
CA VAL A 81 11.79 2.69 24.69
C VAL A 81 13.14 3.40 24.86
N LEU A 82 14.24 2.64 25.03
CA LEU A 82 15.58 3.21 25.12
C LEU A 82 15.98 3.90 23.82
N TYR A 83 15.65 3.31 22.66
CA TYR A 83 15.93 3.89 21.36
C TYR A 83 15.21 5.23 21.15
N LYS A 84 13.90 5.26 21.39
CA LYS A 84 13.07 6.47 21.25
C LYS A 84 13.51 7.63 22.13
N ASN A 85 14.17 7.32 23.23
CA ASN A 85 14.71 8.32 24.17
C ASN A 85 16.19 8.64 23.96
N TYR A 86 16.81 8.15 22.88
CA TYR A 86 18.27 8.30 22.65
C TYR A 86 19.11 7.81 23.83
N ALA A 87 18.59 6.83 24.60
CA ALA A 87 19.16 6.35 25.84
C ALA A 87 19.93 5.01 25.70
N LEU A 88 20.05 4.48 24.47
CA LEU A 88 20.82 3.27 24.22
C LEU A 88 22.30 3.47 24.54
N ARG A 89 22.87 2.60 25.36
CA ARG A 89 24.27 2.64 25.80
C ARG A 89 25.03 1.38 25.35
N ARG A 90 26.34 1.50 25.27
CA ARG A 90 27.23 0.36 25.00
C ARG A 90 26.97 -0.76 26.04
N GLY A 91 26.43 -1.87 25.63
CA GLY A 91 26.00 -2.99 26.48
C GLY A 91 24.49 -3.26 26.46
N ASP A 92 23.66 -2.37 25.93
CA ASP A 92 22.23 -2.61 25.76
C ASP A 92 21.97 -3.55 24.56
N THR A 93 22.39 -4.80 24.70
CA THR A 93 22.35 -5.81 23.63
C THR A 93 21.26 -6.85 23.82
N ILE A 94 20.32 -6.60 24.72
CA ILE A 94 19.23 -7.55 25.05
C ILE A 94 18.32 -7.87 23.86
N ALA A 95 18.23 -6.98 22.87
CA ALA A 95 17.52 -7.23 21.63
C ALA A 95 18.05 -8.45 20.85
N PHE A 96 19.35 -8.76 20.96
CA PHE A 96 19.94 -9.96 20.35
C PHE A 96 19.43 -11.26 20.96
N GLU A 97 19.11 -11.26 22.25
CA GLU A 97 18.54 -12.43 22.94
C GLU A 97 17.10 -12.66 22.44
N ALA A 98 16.29 -11.60 22.42
CA ALA A 98 14.92 -11.65 21.89
C ALA A 98 14.91 -12.14 20.43
N PHE A 99 15.79 -11.60 19.60
CA PHE A 99 15.94 -12.04 18.21
C PHE A 99 16.26 -13.54 18.12
N ARG A 100 17.28 -14.02 18.86
CA ARG A 100 17.67 -15.45 18.86
C ARG A 100 16.53 -16.35 19.27
N PHE A 101 15.73 -15.93 20.25
CA PHE A 101 14.55 -16.67 20.66
C PHE A 101 13.52 -16.75 19.54
N TYR A 102 13.08 -15.61 18.98
CA TYR A 102 12.08 -15.60 17.92
C TYR A 102 12.55 -16.32 16.65
N ASP A 103 13.84 -16.24 16.31
CA ASP A 103 14.40 -16.97 15.16
C ASP A 103 14.42 -18.49 15.41
N SER A 104 14.65 -18.94 16.64
CA SER A 104 14.65 -20.36 17.03
C SER A 104 13.24 -20.98 16.98
N VAL A 105 12.21 -20.26 17.44
CA VAL A 105 10.83 -20.79 17.51
C VAL A 105 10.05 -20.59 16.20
N MET A 106 10.50 -19.68 15.34
CA MET A 106 9.88 -19.36 14.07
C MET A 106 10.91 -19.37 12.93
N PRO A 107 11.38 -20.54 12.48
CA PRO A 107 12.31 -20.61 11.37
C PRO A 107 11.67 -20.03 10.08
N LYS A 108 12.49 -19.44 9.21
CA LYS A 108 12.09 -18.71 7.98
C LYS A 108 11.16 -19.49 7.04
N THR A 109 11.12 -20.82 7.15
CA THR A 109 10.43 -21.70 6.20
C THR A 109 8.99 -22.06 6.55
N SER A 110 8.47 -21.71 7.75
CA SER A 110 7.14 -22.13 8.18
C SER A 110 6.31 -20.94 8.69
N VAL A 111 5.52 -20.35 7.80
CA VAL A 111 4.63 -19.20 8.13
C VAL A 111 3.23 -19.67 8.54
N TYR A 112 2.84 -20.90 8.17
CA TYR A 112 1.50 -21.42 8.41
C TYR A 112 1.29 -21.85 9.88
N GLY A 113 0.21 -21.34 10.50
CA GLY A 113 -0.21 -21.72 11.85
C GLY A 113 0.49 -20.96 12.99
N ILE A 114 1.26 -19.89 12.68
CA ILE A 114 1.83 -18.99 13.67
C ILE A 114 0.91 -17.78 13.82
N PRO A 115 0.50 -17.39 15.05
CA PRO A 115 -0.31 -16.19 15.30
C PRO A 115 0.35 -14.92 14.72
N ASN A 116 -0.46 -14.01 14.18
CA ASN A 116 0.01 -12.77 13.57
C ASN A 116 0.78 -11.90 14.58
N ASP A 117 0.31 -11.82 15.82
CA ASP A 117 0.97 -11.04 16.87
C ASP A 117 2.39 -11.56 17.16
N LEU A 118 2.56 -12.87 17.14
CA LEU A 118 3.87 -13.48 17.34
C LEU A 118 4.81 -13.21 16.15
N ARG A 119 4.28 -13.23 14.94
CA ARG A 119 5.02 -12.83 13.73
C ARG A 119 5.40 -11.36 13.76
N PHE A 120 4.51 -10.51 14.23
CA PHE A 120 4.79 -9.09 14.42
C PHE A 120 5.90 -8.87 15.45
N GLN A 121 5.87 -9.57 16.57
CA GLN A 121 6.96 -9.50 17.56
C GLN A 121 8.31 -9.99 16.98
N LYS A 122 8.29 -11.00 16.10
CA LYS A 122 9.49 -11.39 15.36
C LYS A 122 10.01 -10.25 14.47
N ALA A 123 9.14 -9.59 13.71
CA ALA A 123 9.53 -8.44 12.88
C ALA A 123 10.14 -7.31 13.74
N ARG A 124 9.51 -6.99 14.86
CA ARG A 124 10.05 -6.02 15.83
C ARG A 124 11.42 -6.44 16.37
N SER A 125 11.62 -7.73 16.66
CA SER A 125 12.92 -8.22 17.15
C SER A 125 14.04 -8.05 16.12
N TYR A 126 13.77 -8.26 14.83
CA TYR A 126 14.71 -7.95 13.74
C TYR A 126 15.02 -6.45 13.69
N TYR A 127 13.97 -5.61 13.73
CA TYR A 127 14.12 -4.16 13.64
C TYR A 127 14.98 -3.61 14.78
N TYR A 128 14.68 -3.97 16.04
CA TYR A 128 15.43 -3.46 17.20
C TYR A 128 16.81 -4.10 17.35
N LYS A 129 17.02 -5.30 16.83
CA LYS A 129 18.36 -5.86 16.64
C LYS A 129 19.16 -4.99 15.67
N ALA A 130 18.58 -4.65 14.52
CA ALA A 130 19.20 -3.78 13.53
C ALA A 130 19.53 -2.40 14.09
N VAL A 131 18.63 -1.79 14.87
CA VAL A 131 18.88 -0.53 15.57
C VAL A 131 20.12 -0.62 16.49
N VAL A 132 20.27 -1.70 17.24
CA VAL A 132 21.43 -1.92 18.10
C VAL A 132 22.71 -2.11 17.28
N GLU A 133 22.64 -2.86 16.19
CA GLU A 133 23.76 -3.07 15.26
C GLU A 133 24.22 -1.75 14.63
N GLU A 134 23.28 -0.92 14.21
CA GLU A 134 23.56 0.39 13.64
C GLU A 134 24.23 1.34 14.64
N ILE A 135 23.62 1.50 15.80
CA ILE A 135 24.01 2.56 16.75
C ILE A 135 25.21 2.15 17.59
N LEU A 136 25.21 0.92 18.13
CA LEU A 136 26.18 0.51 19.14
C LEU A 136 27.38 -0.26 18.53
N THR A 137 27.13 -1.13 17.54
CA THR A 137 28.20 -1.97 16.97
C THR A 137 28.72 -1.48 15.63
N LYS A 138 28.04 -0.49 15.02
CA LYS A 138 28.40 0.08 13.71
C LYS A 138 28.46 -0.94 12.57
N GLN A 139 27.69 -2.01 12.68
CA GLN A 139 27.58 -3.07 11.67
C GLN A 139 26.49 -2.72 10.65
N HIS A 140 26.72 -1.65 9.87
CA HIS A 140 25.69 -1.03 9.03
C HIS A 140 25.08 -1.97 7.99
N VAL A 141 25.90 -2.79 7.29
CA VAL A 141 25.38 -3.75 6.28
C VAL A 141 24.54 -4.84 6.93
N GLN A 142 24.93 -5.30 8.13
CA GLN A 142 24.15 -6.29 8.88
C GLN A 142 22.84 -5.69 9.36
N ALA A 143 22.87 -4.48 9.92
CA ALA A 143 21.68 -3.74 10.33
C ALA A 143 20.70 -3.57 9.15
N PHE A 144 21.21 -3.16 7.99
CA PHE A 144 20.40 -3.05 6.77
C PHE A 144 19.75 -4.38 6.37
N SER A 145 20.52 -5.48 6.41
CA SER A 145 19.99 -6.82 6.14
C SER A 145 18.88 -7.21 7.13
N ASP A 146 19.00 -6.84 8.40
CA ASP A 146 18.00 -7.18 9.42
C ASP A 146 16.77 -6.30 9.33
N TYR A 147 16.87 -5.04 8.90
CA TYR A 147 15.71 -4.24 8.50
C TYR A 147 14.96 -4.87 7.33
N LEU A 148 15.65 -5.40 6.31
CA LEU A 148 15.02 -6.14 5.22
C LEU A 148 14.36 -7.44 5.70
N ASN A 149 14.97 -8.15 6.65
CA ASN A 149 14.37 -9.34 7.24
C ASN A 149 13.09 -9.01 8.05
N ALA A 150 13.08 -7.87 8.76
CA ALA A 150 11.88 -7.37 9.43
C ALA A 150 10.76 -7.11 8.41
N LEU A 151 11.10 -6.41 7.32
CA LEU A 151 10.16 -6.12 6.23
C LEU A 151 9.61 -7.38 5.59
N TRP A 152 10.46 -8.39 5.34
CA TRP A 152 10.03 -9.70 4.83
C TRP A 152 8.97 -10.36 5.70
N VAL A 153 9.14 -10.31 7.03
CA VAL A 153 8.13 -10.83 7.96
C VAL A 153 6.84 -10.02 7.89
N MET A 154 6.94 -8.70 7.73
CA MET A 154 5.79 -7.80 7.60
C MET A 154 5.04 -8.03 6.29
N ASP A 155 5.73 -8.21 5.17
CA ASP A 155 5.10 -8.52 3.88
C ASP A 155 4.28 -9.81 3.95
N GLY A 156 4.81 -10.83 4.64
CA GLY A 156 4.07 -12.06 4.89
C GLY A 156 2.82 -11.86 5.78
N LEU A 157 2.81 -10.85 6.66
CA LEU A 157 1.63 -10.46 7.44
C LEU A 157 0.62 -9.68 6.59
N MET A 158 1.10 -8.78 5.75
CA MET A 158 0.28 -7.94 4.90
C MET A 158 -0.23 -8.64 3.63
N GLY A 159 0.45 -9.69 3.14
CA GLY A 159 0.03 -10.49 1.98
C GLY A 159 -1.33 -11.18 2.17
N ASN A 160 -1.79 -11.36 3.40
CA ASN A 160 -3.13 -11.84 3.74
C ASN A 160 -4.21 -10.73 3.76
N ARG A 161 -3.94 -9.54 3.18
CA ARG A 161 -4.84 -8.36 3.18
C ARG A 161 -6.26 -8.62 2.70
N ARG A 162 -6.51 -9.67 1.92
CA ARG A 162 -7.87 -10.02 1.47
C ARG A 162 -8.78 -10.57 2.57
N ALA A 163 -8.24 -10.91 3.74
CA ALA A 163 -8.96 -11.55 4.83
C ALA A 163 -9.13 -10.68 6.09
N ILE A 164 -8.52 -9.49 6.17
CA ILE A 164 -8.56 -8.66 7.38
C ILE A 164 -9.39 -7.40 7.09
N PRO A 165 -10.48 -7.14 7.83
CA PRO A 165 -11.24 -5.89 7.71
C PRO A 165 -10.33 -4.69 7.98
N SER A 166 -10.42 -3.65 7.16
CA SER A 166 -9.64 -2.40 7.25
C SER A 166 -9.84 -1.60 8.57
N THR A 167 -10.72 -2.05 9.44
CA THR A 167 -11.14 -1.36 10.67
C THR A 167 -10.51 -1.89 11.95
N SER A 168 -9.60 -2.90 11.90
CA SER A 168 -8.98 -3.40 13.12
C SER A 168 -7.69 -2.60 13.44
N LYS A 169 -7.57 -2.11 14.68
CA LYS A 169 -6.40 -1.39 15.20
C LYS A 169 -5.08 -2.15 14.93
N THR A 170 -5.10 -3.47 14.98
CA THR A 170 -3.96 -4.35 14.73
C THR A 170 -3.44 -4.25 13.29
N ASN A 171 -4.31 -3.97 12.32
CA ASN A 171 -3.93 -3.84 10.91
C ASN A 171 -3.23 -2.49 10.65
N SER A 172 -3.67 -1.43 11.33
CA SER A 172 -3.02 -0.12 11.34
C SER A 172 -1.59 -0.24 11.87
N ASP A 173 -1.39 -0.93 13.01
CA ASP A 173 -0.07 -1.11 13.62
C ASP A 173 0.92 -1.83 12.66
N TYR A 174 0.43 -2.80 11.84
CA TYR A 174 1.29 -3.52 10.88
C TYR A 174 1.68 -2.63 9.69
N VAL A 175 0.74 -1.85 9.17
CA VAL A 175 1.00 -0.91 8.07
C VAL A 175 1.96 0.18 8.53
N HIS A 176 1.72 0.77 9.69
CA HIS A 176 2.60 1.76 10.31
C HIS A 176 4.03 1.24 10.47
N PHE A 177 4.18 0.06 11.03
CA PHE A 177 5.51 -0.52 11.27
C PHE A 177 6.25 -0.83 9.97
N SER A 178 5.53 -1.21 8.90
CA SER A 178 6.13 -1.36 7.57
C SER A 178 6.60 -0.04 7.01
N GLY A 179 5.82 1.04 7.15
CA GLY A 179 6.22 2.40 6.80
C GLY A 179 7.49 2.82 7.53
N LEU A 180 7.56 2.58 8.84
CA LEU A 180 8.73 2.88 9.67
C LEU A 180 9.99 2.12 9.22
N ILE A 181 9.86 0.86 8.78
CA ILE A 181 11.00 0.09 8.27
C ILE A 181 11.49 0.69 6.94
N TYR A 182 10.57 1.02 6.01
CA TYR A 182 10.92 1.64 4.74
C TYR A 182 11.57 3.01 4.93
N ASP A 183 11.06 3.84 5.83
CA ASP A 183 11.66 5.12 6.21
C ASP A 183 13.09 4.92 6.71
N ARG A 184 13.32 3.94 7.57
CA ARG A 184 14.66 3.65 8.09
C ARG A 184 15.62 3.16 7.01
N LEU A 185 15.16 2.28 6.10
CA LEU A 185 15.93 1.84 4.93
C LEU A 185 16.28 3.02 4.02
N ALA A 186 15.32 3.91 3.77
CA ALA A 186 15.52 5.10 2.96
C ALA A 186 16.59 6.02 3.55
N TRP A 187 16.53 6.25 4.86
CA TRP A 187 17.52 7.05 5.57
C TRP A 187 18.94 6.44 5.47
N PHE A 188 19.06 5.10 5.60
CA PHE A 188 20.32 4.40 5.37
C PHE A 188 20.83 4.65 3.96
N LEU A 189 20.02 4.37 2.96
CA LEU A 189 20.37 4.51 1.55
C LEU A 189 20.77 5.96 1.22
N TYR A 190 20.06 6.95 1.78
CA TYR A 190 20.43 8.36 1.67
C TYR A 190 21.82 8.63 2.25
N THR A 191 22.12 8.11 3.45
CA THR A 191 23.42 8.35 4.11
C THR A 191 24.59 7.68 3.39
N TYR A 192 24.31 6.71 2.52
CA TYR A 192 25.29 6.03 1.67
C TYR A 192 25.24 6.49 0.20
N ASP A 193 24.58 7.61 -0.09
CA ASP A 193 24.46 8.21 -1.44
C ASP A 193 23.75 7.31 -2.47
N ALA A 194 22.93 6.36 -2.02
CA ALA A 194 22.11 5.50 -2.87
C ALA A 194 20.72 6.15 -3.10
N TRP A 195 20.71 7.32 -3.71
CA TRP A 195 19.59 8.25 -3.74
C TRP A 195 18.34 7.69 -4.43
N ASP A 196 18.47 7.08 -5.61
CA ASP A 196 17.32 6.54 -6.35
C ASP A 196 16.60 5.43 -5.55
N THR A 197 17.39 4.55 -4.91
CA THR A 197 16.85 3.49 -4.06
C THR A 197 16.25 4.06 -2.77
N SER A 198 16.81 5.16 -2.24
CA SER A 198 16.25 5.88 -1.10
C SER A 198 14.86 6.44 -1.42
N LEU A 199 14.71 7.10 -2.59
CA LEU A 199 13.41 7.61 -3.04
C LEU A 199 12.37 6.50 -3.19
N GLU A 200 12.76 5.35 -3.78
CA GLU A 200 11.86 4.19 -3.88
C GLU A 200 11.35 3.71 -2.50
N CYS A 201 12.24 3.70 -1.51
CA CYS A 201 11.84 3.33 -0.14
C CYS A 201 10.92 4.38 0.50
N LEU A 202 11.17 5.69 0.27
CA LEU A 202 10.33 6.78 0.77
C LEU A 202 8.93 6.75 0.16
N GLU A 203 8.82 6.47 -1.13
CA GLU A 203 7.52 6.27 -1.79
C GLU A 203 6.72 5.15 -1.13
N LYS A 204 7.35 4.00 -0.88
CA LYS A 204 6.71 2.86 -0.19
C LYS A 204 6.35 3.18 1.27
N SER A 205 7.20 3.93 1.97
CA SER A 205 6.90 4.40 3.31
C SER A 205 5.68 5.32 3.31
N SER A 206 5.63 6.28 2.38
CA SER A 206 4.50 7.21 2.23
C SER A 206 3.20 6.48 1.89
N GLU A 207 3.24 5.48 0.98
CA GLU A 207 2.08 4.63 0.70
C GLU A 207 1.54 3.94 1.97
N CYS A 208 2.44 3.47 2.85
CA CYS A 208 2.03 2.86 4.13
C CYS A 208 1.39 3.89 5.06
N TYR A 209 1.99 5.06 5.22
CA TYR A 209 1.49 6.10 6.10
C TYR A 209 0.17 6.72 5.61
N GLU A 210 0.01 6.91 4.30
CA GLU A 210 -1.26 7.33 3.69
C GLU A 210 -2.39 6.33 3.92
N MET A 211 -2.10 5.02 3.82
CA MET A 211 -3.10 3.98 4.11
C MET A 211 -3.59 3.99 5.55
N GLU A 212 -2.77 4.46 6.46
CA GLU A 212 -3.09 4.57 7.89
C GLU A 212 -3.71 5.94 8.24
N GLY A 213 -3.47 6.97 7.43
CA GLY A 213 -3.81 8.36 7.72
C GLY A 213 -2.79 9.01 8.65
N PHE A 214 -1.52 8.57 8.61
CA PHE A 214 -0.43 9.15 9.40
C PHE A 214 0.28 10.24 8.60
N ASP A 215 -0.39 11.38 8.45
CA ASP A 215 0.07 12.49 7.62
C ASP A 215 1.44 13.06 8.06
N LEU A 216 1.76 13.04 9.36
CA LEU A 216 3.07 13.45 9.86
C LEU A 216 4.21 12.57 9.33
N GLY A 217 3.98 11.27 9.17
CA GLY A 217 4.95 10.36 8.56
C GLY A 217 5.17 10.69 7.08
N VAL A 218 4.09 11.02 6.38
CA VAL A 218 4.16 11.47 4.97
C VAL A 218 4.95 12.77 4.85
N ALA A 219 4.69 13.73 5.74
CA ALA A 219 5.43 15.01 5.75
C ALA A 219 6.94 14.80 5.99
N SER A 220 7.30 13.94 6.95
CA SER A 220 8.70 13.58 7.21
C SER A 220 9.38 12.91 6.01
N ASN A 221 8.66 12.05 5.29
CA ASN A 221 9.15 11.45 4.06
C ASN A 221 9.38 12.51 2.97
N PHE A 222 8.48 13.47 2.82
CA PHE A 222 8.67 14.57 1.87
C PHE A 222 9.90 15.42 2.21
N GLU A 223 10.19 15.68 3.49
CA GLU A 223 11.43 16.36 3.89
C GLU A 223 12.67 15.59 3.41
N LEU A 224 12.72 14.28 3.66
CA LEU A 224 13.85 13.47 3.23
C LEU A 224 13.91 13.31 1.70
N MET A 225 12.78 13.25 0.99
CA MET A 225 12.74 13.30 -0.49
C MET A 225 13.31 14.62 -1.01
N GLY A 226 12.96 15.73 -0.37
CA GLY A 226 13.55 17.04 -0.65
C GLY A 226 15.06 17.08 -0.46
N ASP A 227 15.55 16.49 0.63
CA ASP A 227 16.98 16.35 0.91
C ASP A 227 17.69 15.50 -0.16
N VAL A 228 17.08 14.42 -0.62
CA VAL A 228 17.62 13.56 -1.68
C VAL A 228 17.70 14.34 -2.99
N MET A 229 16.63 15.01 -3.41
CA MET A 229 16.61 15.85 -4.63
C MET A 229 17.67 16.94 -4.58
N LEU A 230 17.81 17.59 -3.43
CA LEU A 230 18.85 18.61 -3.24
C LEU A 230 20.27 18.02 -3.37
N ALA A 231 20.50 16.80 -2.84
CA ALA A 231 21.77 16.08 -2.96
C ALA A 231 22.08 15.71 -4.42
N GLN A 232 21.06 15.36 -5.21
CA GLN A 232 21.16 15.11 -6.65
C GLN A 232 21.36 16.42 -7.46
N GLY A 233 21.12 17.58 -6.87
CA GLY A 233 21.24 18.89 -7.51
C GLY A 233 19.95 19.42 -8.13
N ASP A 234 18.85 18.71 -7.97
CA ASP A 234 17.51 19.13 -8.39
C ASP A 234 16.90 20.04 -7.32
N ARG A 235 17.14 21.33 -7.44
CA ARG A 235 16.64 22.34 -6.50
C ARG A 235 15.14 22.56 -6.61
N GLU A 236 14.59 22.49 -7.81
CA GLU A 236 13.16 22.70 -8.05
C GLU A 236 12.34 21.53 -7.47
N GLY A 237 12.74 20.29 -7.75
CA GLY A 237 12.14 19.11 -7.17
C GLY A 237 12.22 19.10 -5.65
N SER A 238 13.39 19.48 -5.08
CA SER A 238 13.58 19.60 -3.63
C SER A 238 12.58 20.57 -3.00
N MET A 239 12.43 21.76 -3.56
CA MET A 239 11.47 22.76 -3.07
C MET A 239 10.01 22.29 -3.18
N GLY A 240 9.68 21.53 -4.21
CA GLY A 240 8.36 20.93 -4.36
C GLY A 240 8.02 20.02 -3.18
N TYR A 241 8.93 19.16 -2.79
CA TYR A 241 8.75 18.25 -1.65
C TYR A 241 8.69 18.99 -0.31
N TYR A 242 9.57 19.98 -0.07
CA TYR A 242 9.54 20.77 1.15
C TYR A 242 8.21 21.51 1.32
N LYS A 243 7.69 22.15 0.25
CA LYS A 243 6.37 22.79 0.28
C LYS A 243 5.23 21.83 0.57
N SER A 244 5.33 20.59 0.06
CA SER A 244 4.34 19.54 0.35
C SER A 244 4.36 19.15 1.83
N SER A 245 5.55 19.03 2.43
CA SER A 245 5.71 18.78 3.86
C SER A 245 5.14 19.93 4.69
N ASP A 246 5.54 21.18 4.42
CA ASP A 246 5.07 22.36 5.12
C ASP A 246 3.54 22.49 5.07
N SER A 247 2.92 22.22 3.91
CA SER A 247 1.47 22.25 3.75
C SER A 247 0.74 21.25 4.65
N ILE A 248 1.30 20.06 4.85
CA ILE A 248 0.73 19.06 5.78
C ILE A 248 0.83 19.56 7.22
N HIS A 249 1.98 20.15 7.59
CA HIS A 249 2.18 20.68 8.94
C HIS A 249 1.26 21.86 9.26
N GLU A 250 1.06 22.76 8.31
CA GLU A 250 0.08 23.84 8.43
C GLU A 250 -1.33 23.32 8.62
N LEU A 251 -1.72 22.30 7.84
CA LEU A 251 -3.04 21.68 7.93
C LEU A 251 -3.30 21.02 9.29
N LEU A 252 -2.28 20.38 9.85
CA LEU A 252 -2.35 19.68 11.13
C LEU A 252 -2.18 20.59 12.35
N HIS A 253 -1.84 21.86 12.15
CA HIS A 253 -1.54 22.82 13.22
C HIS A 253 -0.49 22.28 14.21
N THR A 254 0.59 21.70 13.69
CA THR A 254 1.63 21.12 14.53
C THR A 254 2.51 22.18 15.13
N ASP A 255 2.57 22.25 16.45
CA ASP A 255 3.46 23.16 17.21
C ASP A 255 4.86 22.55 17.45
N ASP A 256 5.34 21.65 16.59
CA ASP A 256 6.66 21.04 16.76
C ASP A 256 7.75 22.03 16.36
N ILE A 257 8.61 22.37 17.33
CA ILE A 257 9.71 23.30 17.13
C ILE A 257 10.70 22.82 16.05
N TYR A 258 10.92 21.51 15.87
CA TYR A 258 11.81 20.99 14.84
C TYR A 258 11.26 21.27 13.44
N GLN A 259 9.97 21.12 13.26
CA GLN A 259 9.29 21.37 12.00
C GLN A 259 9.21 22.85 11.67
N HIS A 260 8.96 23.67 12.68
CA HIS A 260 9.00 25.12 12.49
C HIS A 260 10.38 25.60 12.03
N PHE A 261 11.47 25.00 12.57
CA PHE A 261 12.83 25.26 12.09
C PHE A 261 13.08 24.76 10.67
N SER A 262 12.62 23.58 10.33
CA SER A 262 12.73 23.00 8.98
C SER A 262 12.05 23.92 7.97
N SER A 263 10.80 24.31 8.23
CA SER A 263 10.05 25.25 7.39
C SER A 263 10.75 26.60 7.21
N LEU A 264 11.31 27.16 8.28
CA LEU A 264 12.09 28.43 8.18
C LEU A 264 13.34 28.27 7.30
N ILE A 265 14.03 27.13 7.38
CA ILE A 265 15.19 26.86 6.52
C ILE A 265 14.75 26.71 5.06
N HIS A 266 13.62 26.01 4.79
CA HIS A 266 13.08 25.88 3.44
C HIS A 266 12.68 27.24 2.85
N GLN A 267 11.99 28.09 3.64
CA GLN A 267 11.64 29.44 3.23
C GLN A 267 12.89 30.27 2.96
N ALA A 268 13.95 30.15 3.78
CA ALA A 268 15.21 30.82 3.55
C ALA A 268 15.89 30.40 2.25
N ILE A 269 15.85 29.10 1.91
CA ILE A 269 16.36 28.58 0.64
C ILE A 269 15.56 29.16 -0.55
N GLU A 270 14.25 29.25 -0.42
CA GLU A 270 13.38 29.85 -1.45
C GLU A 270 13.69 31.33 -1.67
N LEU A 271 13.78 32.11 -0.58
CA LEU A 271 14.14 33.54 -0.64
C LEU A 271 15.51 33.73 -1.28
N TYR A 272 16.50 32.92 -0.91
CA TYR A 272 17.84 33.01 -1.52
C TYR A 272 17.79 32.72 -3.03
N ASN A 273 17.06 31.70 -3.45
CA ASN A 273 16.92 31.38 -4.86
C ASN A 273 16.16 32.46 -5.66
N SER A 274 15.26 33.17 -5.01
CA SER A 274 14.56 34.36 -5.58
C SER A 274 15.40 35.62 -5.63
N GLY A 275 16.60 35.59 -5.03
CA GLY A 275 17.50 36.75 -4.97
C GLY A 275 17.28 37.68 -3.76
N GLU A 276 16.36 37.34 -2.84
CA GLU A 276 16.00 38.08 -1.65
C GLU A 276 16.98 37.78 -0.49
N LYS A 277 18.26 38.14 -0.70
CA LYS A 277 19.36 37.72 0.18
C LYS A 277 19.27 38.29 1.59
N GLU A 278 18.88 39.56 1.72
CA GLU A 278 18.75 40.22 3.03
C GLU A 278 17.66 39.51 3.87
N LEU A 279 16.50 39.27 3.26
CA LEU A 279 15.41 38.55 3.93
C LEU A 279 15.79 37.12 4.32
N THR A 280 16.58 36.43 3.49
CA THR A 280 17.14 35.10 3.80
C THR A 280 17.97 35.12 5.08
N LEU A 281 18.89 36.07 5.18
CA LEU A 281 19.77 36.19 6.34
C LEU A 281 19.00 36.57 7.60
N ASP A 282 18.08 37.53 7.50
CA ASP A 282 17.23 37.95 8.62
C ASP A 282 16.38 36.79 9.14
N LEU A 283 15.79 36.00 8.24
CA LEU A 283 14.99 34.84 8.61
C LEU A 283 15.81 33.78 9.35
N LEU A 284 17.01 33.47 8.87
CA LEU A 284 17.90 32.50 9.52
C LEU A 284 18.47 33.02 10.83
N GLN A 285 18.77 34.33 10.96
CA GLN A 285 19.17 34.92 12.22
C GLN A 285 18.01 34.87 13.24
N HIS A 286 16.78 35.13 12.80
CA HIS A 286 15.61 34.96 13.64
C HIS A 286 15.49 33.52 14.12
N ALA A 287 15.67 32.53 13.23
CA ALA A 287 15.66 31.11 13.58
C ALA A 287 16.69 30.76 14.66
N LEU A 288 17.90 31.33 14.62
CA LEU A 288 18.93 31.14 15.67
C LEU A 288 18.48 31.60 17.06
N MET A 289 17.60 32.59 17.13
CA MET A 289 17.10 33.15 18.40
C MET A 289 15.92 32.35 18.98
N MET A 290 15.24 31.55 18.16
CA MET A 290 14.01 30.86 18.56
C MET A 290 14.25 29.67 19.48
N SER A 291 15.43 29.06 19.49
CA SER A 291 15.69 27.86 20.28
C SER A 291 17.14 27.79 20.75
N ASP A 292 17.34 27.32 21.98
CA ASP A 292 18.68 27.01 22.51
C ASP A 292 19.14 25.58 22.19
N LYS A 293 18.34 24.77 21.51
CA LYS A 293 18.72 23.40 21.13
C LYS A 293 19.88 23.43 20.13
N ALA A 294 21.01 22.86 20.53
CA ALA A 294 22.25 22.88 19.73
C ALA A 294 22.07 22.16 18.35
N SER A 295 21.19 21.16 18.26
CA SER A 295 20.90 20.46 17.00
C SER A 295 20.25 21.37 15.96
N LEU A 296 19.30 22.19 16.38
CA LEU A 296 18.58 23.13 15.53
C LEU A 296 19.48 24.28 15.11
N LYS A 297 20.20 24.88 16.06
CA LYS A 297 21.17 25.94 15.78
C LYS A 297 22.21 25.51 14.73
N ARG A 298 22.69 24.26 14.79
CA ARG A 298 23.66 23.74 13.80
C ARG A 298 23.11 23.72 12.38
N GLN A 299 21.83 23.32 12.18
CA GLN A 299 21.23 23.35 10.86
C GLN A 299 21.17 24.75 10.27
N VAL A 300 20.77 25.73 11.09
CA VAL A 300 20.74 27.14 10.68
C VAL A 300 22.16 27.69 10.41
N HIS A 301 23.12 27.39 11.27
CA HIS A 301 24.53 27.79 11.03
C HIS A 301 25.07 27.19 9.72
N PHE A 302 24.69 25.95 9.40
CA PHE A 302 25.07 25.34 8.14
C PHE A 302 24.52 26.12 6.94
N SER A 303 23.22 26.45 6.96
CA SER A 303 22.58 27.24 5.91
C SER A 303 23.19 28.63 5.77
N LEU A 304 23.43 29.30 6.88
CA LEU A 304 24.14 30.59 6.89
C LEU A 304 25.55 30.49 6.30
N GLY A 305 26.31 29.47 6.70
CA GLY A 305 27.65 29.22 6.14
C GLY A 305 27.62 29.00 4.63
N TYR A 306 26.60 28.31 4.14
CA TYR A 306 26.37 28.10 2.70
C TYR A 306 26.09 29.42 1.97
N PHE A 307 25.14 30.20 2.45
CA PHE A 307 24.75 31.45 1.79
C PHE A 307 25.85 32.51 1.83
N TYR A 308 26.52 32.67 2.97
CA TYR A 308 27.69 33.57 3.04
C TYR A 308 28.83 33.16 2.11
N TYR A 309 29.04 31.83 1.94
CA TYR A 309 30.04 31.35 1.00
C TYR A 309 29.66 31.64 -0.46
N GLU A 310 28.41 31.43 -0.85
CA GLU A 310 27.94 31.76 -2.21
C GLU A 310 28.03 33.29 -2.49
N ASP A 311 27.86 34.11 -1.45
CA ASP A 311 28.01 35.55 -1.52
C ASP A 311 29.49 36.04 -1.35
N GLN A 312 30.44 35.12 -1.34
CA GLN A 312 31.86 35.37 -1.21
C GLN A 312 32.28 36.09 0.11
N GLN A 313 31.44 36.05 1.13
CA GLN A 313 31.73 36.53 2.48
C GLN A 313 32.40 35.43 3.30
N PHE A 314 33.66 35.12 2.95
CA PHE A 314 34.35 33.90 3.40
C PHE A 314 34.63 33.87 4.91
N ASP A 315 34.82 35.00 5.56
CA ASP A 315 34.97 35.13 7.02
C ASP A 315 33.70 34.71 7.76
N SER A 316 32.56 35.24 7.36
CA SER A 316 31.26 34.89 7.91
C SER A 316 30.92 33.42 7.62
N ALA A 317 31.18 32.97 6.38
CA ALA A 317 30.98 31.59 5.99
C ALA A 317 31.78 30.61 6.88
N LEU A 318 33.07 30.89 7.08
CA LEU A 318 33.94 30.06 7.91
C LEU A 318 33.47 30.04 9.36
N TYR A 319 33.12 31.19 9.92
CA TYR A 319 32.56 31.28 11.27
C TYR A 319 31.34 30.39 11.45
N HIS A 320 30.38 30.47 10.53
CA HIS A 320 29.15 29.67 10.63
C HIS A 320 29.41 28.18 10.41
N TYR A 321 30.26 27.78 9.50
CA TYR A 321 30.64 26.39 9.33
C TYR A 321 31.34 25.81 10.57
N GLU A 322 32.18 26.59 11.26
CA GLU A 322 32.82 26.20 12.52
C GLU A 322 31.82 25.96 13.66
N GLN A 323 30.71 26.73 13.71
CA GLN A 323 29.63 26.48 14.67
C GLN A 323 28.88 25.17 14.41
N CYS A 324 28.97 24.61 13.22
CA CYS A 324 28.39 23.33 12.89
C CYS A 324 29.27 22.13 13.29
N TYR A 325 30.59 22.37 13.44
CA TYR A 325 31.55 21.30 13.74
C TYR A 325 31.47 20.86 15.20
N PRO A 326 31.66 19.55 15.55
CA PRO A 326 32.06 18.42 14.71
C PRO A 326 30.89 17.59 14.17
N LEU A 327 29.67 18.07 14.25
CA LEU A 327 28.46 17.29 14.03
C LEU A 327 27.83 17.50 12.66
N LEU A 328 28.63 17.61 11.64
CA LEU A 328 28.18 17.57 10.25
C LEU A 328 28.28 16.15 9.67
N PRO A 329 27.47 15.18 10.13
CA PRO A 329 27.67 13.78 9.73
C PRO A 329 27.30 13.52 8.27
N ARG A 330 26.65 14.46 7.61
CA ARG A 330 26.20 14.35 6.22
C ARG A 330 26.92 15.28 5.26
N GLN A 331 28.00 15.91 5.71
CA GLN A 331 28.62 16.86 4.86
C GLN A 331 29.50 16.22 3.87
N ASN A 332 28.93 16.38 2.73
CA ASN A 332 29.53 16.03 1.49
C ASN A 332 30.89 16.76 1.32
N VAL A 333 31.67 16.20 0.48
CA VAL A 333 32.92 16.77 -0.03
C VAL A 333 32.83 18.27 -0.33
N LYS A 334 31.66 18.71 -0.86
CA LYS A 334 31.41 20.13 -1.20
C LYS A 334 31.55 21.07 0.00
N SER A 335 31.07 20.67 1.19
CA SER A 335 31.17 21.52 2.38
C SER A 335 32.61 21.64 2.88
N TYR A 336 33.36 20.56 2.97
CA TYR A 336 34.78 20.62 3.29
C TYR A 336 35.56 21.43 2.26
N CYS A 337 35.29 21.26 0.96
CA CYS A 337 35.92 22.05 -0.09
C CYS A 337 35.61 23.56 0.06
N ARG A 338 34.37 23.92 0.44
CA ARG A 338 33.99 25.32 0.70
C ARG A 338 34.75 25.91 1.89
N ILE A 339 34.83 25.17 2.99
CA ILE A 339 35.58 25.57 4.19
C ILE A 339 37.06 25.77 3.86
N ILE A 340 37.70 24.81 3.18
CA ILE A 340 39.10 24.88 2.76
C ILE A 340 39.33 26.06 1.85
N LYS A 341 38.43 26.30 0.88
CA LYS A 341 38.53 27.45 -0.02
C LYS A 341 38.38 28.77 0.72
N ALA A 342 37.40 28.89 1.62
CA ALA A 342 37.21 30.08 2.44
C ALA A 342 38.45 30.35 3.31
N ALA A 343 38.99 29.35 4.00
CA ALA A 343 40.19 29.46 4.80
C ALA A 343 41.42 29.89 3.97
N ASN A 344 41.58 29.33 2.77
CA ASN A 344 42.67 29.71 1.87
C ASN A 344 42.55 31.16 1.39
N VAL A 345 41.33 31.62 1.04
CA VAL A 345 41.11 33.03 0.64
C VAL A 345 41.42 34.00 1.77
N LEU A 346 41.11 33.60 3.00
CA LEU A 346 41.43 34.36 4.20
C LEU A 346 42.91 34.28 4.65
N GLY A 347 43.71 33.44 3.99
CA GLY A 347 45.11 33.22 4.33
C GLY A 347 45.34 32.32 5.56
N ASP A 348 44.32 31.67 6.08
CA ASP A 348 44.40 30.77 7.23
C ASP A 348 44.81 29.36 6.78
N SER A 349 46.11 29.20 6.52
CA SER A 349 46.68 27.92 6.03
C SER A 349 46.54 26.78 7.05
N LEU A 350 46.52 27.09 8.35
CA LEU A 350 46.36 26.06 9.39
C LEU A 350 44.97 25.47 9.38
N LYS A 351 43.93 26.31 9.27
CA LYS A 351 42.56 25.84 9.13
C LYS A 351 42.37 25.07 7.81
N ALA A 352 42.91 25.60 6.71
CA ALA A 352 42.83 24.90 5.43
C ALA A 352 43.45 23.49 5.48
N ALA A 353 44.62 23.36 6.13
CA ALA A 353 45.28 22.05 6.32
C ALA A 353 44.46 21.14 7.23
N HIS A 354 43.96 21.63 8.35
CA HIS A 354 43.14 20.85 9.27
C HIS A 354 41.88 20.28 8.58
N TYR A 355 41.13 21.11 7.87
CA TYR A 355 39.96 20.65 7.14
C TYR A 355 40.31 19.80 5.92
N GLY A 356 41.53 19.95 5.37
CA GLY A 356 42.07 19.04 4.36
C GLY A 356 42.33 17.65 4.89
N GLU A 357 42.87 17.51 6.11
CA GLU A 357 43.01 16.22 6.79
C GLU A 357 41.64 15.58 7.04
N LEU A 358 40.67 16.34 7.56
CA LEU A 358 39.30 15.84 7.77
C LEU A 358 38.63 15.42 6.47
N LEU A 359 38.86 16.11 5.37
CA LEU A 359 38.39 15.73 4.05
C LEU A 359 39.05 14.43 3.57
N SER A 360 40.35 14.27 3.81
CA SER A 360 41.06 13.02 3.50
C SER A 360 40.49 11.83 4.28
N ASP A 361 40.30 12.00 5.60
CA ASP A 361 39.68 10.96 6.44
C ASP A 361 38.25 10.62 6.00
N PHE A 362 37.50 11.64 5.59
CA PHE A 362 36.18 11.46 5.02
C PHE A 362 36.22 10.64 3.71
N TYR A 363 37.16 10.95 2.80
CA TYR A 363 37.34 10.17 1.56
C TYR A 363 37.76 8.71 1.83
N MET A 364 38.67 8.49 2.76
CA MET A 364 39.05 7.13 3.16
C MET A 364 37.85 6.37 3.73
N GLY A 365 37.01 7.05 4.51
CA GLY A 365 35.75 6.50 4.99
C GLY A 365 34.75 6.24 3.85
N GLN A 366 34.68 7.10 2.83
CA GLN A 366 33.82 6.90 1.66
C GLN A 366 34.24 5.70 0.78
N VAL A 367 35.54 5.44 0.63
CA VAL A 367 35.99 4.24 -0.09
C VAL A 367 35.49 2.96 0.60
N ALA A 368 35.57 2.91 1.93
CA ALA A 368 34.99 1.82 2.71
C ALA A 368 33.45 1.76 2.56
N ARG A 369 32.76 2.92 2.63
CA ARG A 369 31.32 3.05 2.47
C ARG A 369 30.83 2.65 1.07
N SER A 370 31.62 2.87 0.02
CA SER A 370 31.25 2.48 -1.35
C SER A 370 31.04 0.98 -1.47
N GLY A 371 31.86 0.18 -0.79
CA GLY A 371 31.67 -1.26 -0.71
C GLY A 371 30.35 -1.62 0.02
N ASP A 372 30.06 -0.94 1.11
CA ASP A 372 28.84 -1.15 1.89
C ASP A 372 27.60 -0.67 1.14
N LYS A 373 27.64 0.48 0.46
CA LYS A 373 26.60 0.96 -0.46
C LYS A 373 26.22 -0.13 -1.47
N ASN A 374 27.21 -0.64 -2.20
CA ASN A 374 26.96 -1.65 -3.22
C ASN A 374 26.34 -2.91 -2.63
N ARG A 375 26.81 -3.35 -1.45
CA ARG A 375 26.22 -4.49 -0.72
C ARG A 375 24.76 -4.23 -0.34
N MET A 376 24.44 -3.04 0.17
CA MET A 376 23.07 -2.66 0.53
C MET A 376 22.14 -2.64 -0.69
N ILE A 377 22.59 -2.06 -1.81
CA ILE A 377 21.83 -2.07 -3.07
C ILE A 377 21.56 -3.51 -3.53
N VAL A 378 22.59 -4.37 -3.54
CA VAL A 378 22.44 -5.78 -3.91
C VAL A 378 21.47 -6.51 -2.98
N LEU A 379 21.52 -6.25 -1.68
CA LEU A 379 20.59 -6.83 -0.71
C LEU A 379 19.16 -6.37 -0.96
N TYR A 380 18.96 -5.09 -1.25
CA TYR A 380 17.64 -4.54 -1.55
C TYR A 380 17.07 -5.08 -2.88
N ASP A 381 17.89 -5.16 -3.92
CA ASP A 381 17.51 -5.75 -5.20
C ASP A 381 17.17 -7.24 -5.08
N ALA A 382 17.94 -7.99 -4.29
CA ALA A 382 17.63 -9.38 -3.97
C ALA A 382 16.30 -9.50 -3.20
N PHE A 383 16.05 -8.61 -2.26
CA PHE A 383 14.77 -8.53 -1.54
C PHE A 383 13.61 -8.28 -2.52
N LYS A 384 13.71 -7.29 -3.40
CA LYS A 384 12.68 -7.01 -4.42
C LYS A 384 12.45 -8.18 -5.38
N SER A 385 13.54 -8.85 -5.79
CA SER A 385 13.43 -10.03 -6.67
C SER A 385 12.68 -11.15 -5.97
N ASN A 386 13.03 -11.45 -4.71
CA ASN A 386 12.32 -12.45 -3.92
C ASN A 386 10.85 -12.08 -3.69
N GLU A 387 10.54 -10.82 -3.44
CA GLU A 387 9.15 -10.32 -3.32
C GLU A 387 8.36 -10.57 -4.61
N LYS A 388 8.94 -10.27 -5.77
CA LYS A 388 8.33 -10.54 -7.08
C LYS A 388 8.10 -12.03 -7.30
N ASP A 389 9.09 -12.88 -6.98
CA ASP A 389 9.00 -14.33 -7.13
C ASP A 389 7.91 -14.93 -6.24
N VAL A 390 7.78 -14.44 -5.00
CA VAL A 390 6.71 -14.87 -4.08
C VAL A 390 5.35 -14.43 -4.60
N ARG A 391 5.19 -13.16 -5.01
CA ARG A 391 3.95 -12.67 -5.62
C ARG A 391 3.58 -13.47 -6.87
N GLN A 392 4.55 -13.78 -7.72
CA GLN A 392 4.32 -14.58 -8.92
C GLN A 392 3.90 -16.00 -8.59
N LYS A 393 4.51 -16.65 -7.59
CA LYS A 393 4.08 -17.96 -7.09
C LYS A 393 2.68 -17.92 -6.51
N ASP A 394 2.33 -16.88 -5.75
CA ASP A 394 0.98 -16.72 -5.20
C ASP A 394 -0.06 -16.52 -6.30
N ILE A 395 0.26 -15.75 -7.35
CA ILE A 395 -0.59 -15.59 -8.53
C ILE A 395 -0.77 -16.95 -9.23
N TRP A 396 0.33 -17.71 -9.44
CA TRP A 396 0.26 -19.02 -10.06
C TRP A 396 -0.54 -20.02 -9.22
N LEU A 397 -0.37 -20.03 -7.90
CA LEU A 397 -1.18 -20.82 -6.98
C LEU A 397 -2.66 -20.43 -7.08
N PHE A 398 -2.97 -19.13 -7.11
CA PHE A 398 -4.34 -18.65 -7.30
C PHE A 398 -4.92 -19.11 -8.65
N VAL A 399 -4.16 -19.01 -9.74
CA VAL A 399 -4.56 -19.51 -11.06
C VAL A 399 -4.80 -21.02 -11.04
N ILE A 400 -3.91 -21.80 -10.43
CA ILE A 400 -4.07 -23.26 -10.28
C ILE A 400 -5.35 -23.58 -9.49
N TRP A 401 -5.59 -22.88 -8.37
CA TRP A 401 -6.79 -23.06 -7.55
C TRP A 401 -8.08 -22.68 -8.31
N THR A 402 -8.05 -21.58 -9.07
CA THR A 402 -9.22 -21.18 -9.89
C THR A 402 -9.48 -22.18 -11.00
N VAL A 403 -8.46 -22.67 -11.69
CA VAL A 403 -8.59 -23.71 -12.71
C VAL A 403 -9.11 -25.02 -12.09
N ALA A 404 -8.57 -25.43 -10.94
CA ALA A 404 -9.05 -26.62 -10.22
C ALA A 404 -10.53 -26.50 -9.82
N MET A 405 -10.94 -25.32 -9.31
CA MET A 405 -12.35 -25.05 -8.99
C MET A 405 -13.26 -25.09 -10.23
N VAL A 406 -12.83 -24.52 -11.35
CA VAL A 406 -13.58 -24.56 -12.60
C VAL A 406 -13.73 -26.00 -13.10
N LEU A 407 -12.65 -26.79 -13.06
CA LEU A 407 -12.69 -28.21 -13.43
C LEU A 407 -13.61 -29.02 -12.52
N LEU A 408 -13.61 -28.73 -11.22
CA LEU A 408 -14.51 -29.35 -10.25
C LEU A 408 -15.97 -29.03 -10.54
N ILE A 409 -16.27 -27.74 -10.83
CA ILE A 409 -17.61 -27.29 -11.21
C ILE A 409 -18.05 -27.98 -12.53
N LEU A 410 -17.16 -28.02 -13.53
CA LEU A 410 -17.42 -28.72 -14.80
C LEU A 410 -17.69 -30.22 -14.56
N GLY A 411 -16.89 -30.87 -13.71
CA GLY A 411 -17.10 -32.24 -13.31
C GLY A 411 -18.47 -32.47 -12.65
N VAL A 412 -18.89 -31.58 -11.75
CA VAL A 412 -20.21 -31.61 -11.13
C VAL A 412 -21.32 -31.41 -12.17
N VAL A 413 -21.15 -30.46 -13.09
CA VAL A 413 -22.12 -30.21 -14.18
C VAL A 413 -22.22 -31.43 -15.09
N ILE A 414 -21.10 -32.05 -15.47
CA ILE A 414 -21.10 -33.28 -16.27
C ILE A 414 -21.84 -34.42 -15.54
N LEU A 415 -21.58 -34.57 -14.24
CA LEU A 415 -22.28 -35.60 -13.43
C LEU A 415 -23.80 -35.34 -13.35
N ILE A 416 -24.20 -34.06 -13.22
CA ILE A 416 -25.61 -33.66 -13.22
C ILE A 416 -26.23 -33.95 -14.60
N LEU A 417 -25.54 -33.58 -15.68
CA LEU A 417 -26.01 -33.85 -17.05
C LEU A 417 -26.10 -35.35 -17.35
N GLU A 418 -25.10 -36.14 -16.91
CA GLU A 418 -25.16 -37.59 -17.02
C GLU A 418 -26.33 -38.21 -16.20
N ARG A 419 -26.55 -37.65 -14.98
CA ARG A 419 -27.66 -38.08 -14.14
C ARG A 419 -29.02 -37.76 -14.79
N ARG A 420 -29.15 -36.54 -15.38
CA ARG A 420 -30.33 -36.17 -16.19
C ARG A 420 -30.50 -37.05 -17.42
N ARG A 421 -29.40 -37.31 -18.17
CA ARG A 421 -29.43 -38.24 -19.33
C ARG A 421 -29.86 -39.65 -18.94
N ARG A 422 -29.37 -40.18 -17.80
CA ARG A 422 -29.78 -41.49 -17.27
C ARG A 422 -31.25 -41.49 -16.85
N HIS A 423 -31.70 -40.40 -16.22
CA HIS A 423 -33.11 -40.24 -15.85
C HIS A 423 -34.00 -40.18 -17.10
N HIS A 424 -33.62 -39.38 -18.07
CA HIS A 424 -34.36 -39.26 -19.32
C HIS A 424 -34.38 -40.55 -20.13
N LYS A 425 -33.26 -41.29 -20.16
CA LYS A 425 -33.26 -42.65 -20.76
C LYS A 425 -34.20 -43.63 -20.04
N ARG A 426 -34.30 -43.55 -18.71
CA ARG A 426 -35.23 -44.34 -17.93
C ARG A 426 -36.69 -43.95 -18.23
N GLU A 427 -36.97 -42.66 -18.31
CA GLU A 427 -38.29 -42.15 -18.68
C GLU A 427 -38.69 -42.58 -20.11
N ILE A 428 -37.75 -42.54 -21.07
CA ILE A 428 -38.01 -43.04 -22.42
C ILE A 428 -38.29 -44.55 -22.40
N GLN A 429 -37.45 -45.32 -21.69
CA GLN A 429 -37.66 -46.75 -21.56
C GLN A 429 -38.97 -47.11 -20.84
N GLU A 430 -39.37 -46.32 -19.85
CA GLU A 430 -40.65 -46.46 -19.18
C GLU A 430 -41.81 -46.11 -20.11
N ARG A 431 -41.70 -45.05 -20.91
CA ARG A 431 -42.67 -44.67 -21.94
C ARG A 431 -42.77 -45.73 -23.01
N GLU A 432 -41.63 -46.26 -23.51
CA GLU A 432 -41.61 -47.36 -24.47
C GLU A 432 -42.26 -48.68 -23.91
N ARG A 433 -42.02 -48.93 -22.60
CA ARG A 433 -42.70 -50.05 -21.91
C ARG A 433 -44.19 -49.82 -21.76
N VAL A 434 -44.59 -48.58 -21.38
CA VAL A 434 -46.02 -48.24 -21.27
C VAL A 434 -46.69 -48.23 -22.66
N GLU A 435 -45.96 -47.72 -23.68
CA GLU A 435 -46.46 -47.74 -25.07
C GLU A 435 -46.58 -49.16 -25.62
N ALA A 436 -45.62 -50.06 -25.34
CA ALA A 436 -45.72 -51.48 -25.67
C ALA A 436 -46.85 -52.21 -24.91
N GLN A 437 -47.09 -51.81 -23.65
CA GLN A 437 -48.21 -52.26 -22.85
C GLN A 437 -49.53 -51.72 -23.41
N LEU A 438 -49.61 -50.47 -23.79
CA LEU A 438 -50.79 -49.86 -24.42
C LEU A 438 -51.05 -50.38 -25.81
N LEU A 439 -50.00 -50.70 -26.60
CA LEU A 439 -50.12 -51.34 -27.90
C LEU A 439 -50.68 -52.76 -27.74
N ASN A 440 -50.23 -53.49 -26.72
CA ASN A 440 -50.82 -54.80 -26.38
C ASN A 440 -52.26 -54.69 -25.89
N GLU A 441 -52.61 -53.65 -25.11
CA GLU A 441 -54.01 -53.40 -24.71
C GLU A 441 -54.85 -52.90 -25.89
N ILE A 442 -54.28 -52.11 -26.82
CA ILE A 442 -54.97 -51.68 -28.05
C ILE A 442 -55.22 -52.86 -28.99
N GLU A 443 -54.29 -53.82 -29.04
CA GLU A 443 -54.48 -55.05 -29.84
C GLU A 443 -55.59 -55.97 -29.25
N THR A 444 -55.78 -55.84 -27.90
CA THR A 444 -56.88 -56.57 -27.20
C THR A 444 -58.23 -55.80 -27.19
N THR A 445 -58.20 -54.49 -27.49
CA THR A 445 -59.40 -53.58 -27.46
C THR A 445 -59.76 -53.02 -28.83
N LYS A 446 -59.58 -53.80 -29.90
CA LYS A 446 -59.83 -53.37 -31.30
C LYS A 446 -61.32 -53.24 -31.66
N ASN A 447 -62.22 -53.07 -30.63
CA ASN A 447 -63.66 -52.92 -30.85
C ASN A 447 -64.31 -51.64 -30.36
N ASP A 448 -63.49 -50.60 -29.93
CA ASP A 448 -64.09 -49.33 -29.54
C ASP A 448 -63.32 -48.12 -30.18
N THR A 449 -63.54 -48.03 -31.50
CA THR A 449 -63.03 -46.93 -32.32
C THR A 449 -64.09 -45.88 -32.59
N GLN A 450 -64.39 -44.99 -31.63
CA GLN A 450 -65.11 -43.76 -32.00
C GLN A 450 -65.02 -42.59 -31.00
N GLN A 451 -64.20 -42.66 -29.97
CA GLN A 451 -64.12 -41.55 -28.98
C GLN A 451 -62.75 -40.92 -28.76
N LYS A 452 -61.80 -41.17 -29.62
CA LYS A 452 -60.38 -40.65 -29.36
C LYS A 452 -59.90 -39.58 -30.28
N GLU A 453 -60.66 -39.05 -31.25
CA GLU A 453 -60.20 -37.97 -32.13
C GLU A 453 -60.18 -36.52 -31.49
N ASP A 454 -60.92 -36.30 -30.40
CA ASP A 454 -61.05 -34.98 -29.81
C ASP A 454 -59.93 -34.62 -28.81
N LYS A 455 -59.09 -35.58 -28.39
CA LYS A 455 -57.99 -35.28 -27.42
C LYS A 455 -56.66 -34.85 -28.04
N ILE A 456 -56.47 -35.07 -29.33
CA ILE A 456 -55.20 -34.73 -30.02
C ILE A 456 -55.12 -33.25 -30.39
N LYS A 457 -56.24 -32.58 -30.61
CA LYS A 457 -56.27 -31.15 -30.95
C LYS A 457 -55.96 -30.19 -29.77
N ALA A 458 -56.07 -30.67 -28.55
CA ALA A 458 -55.84 -29.86 -27.36
C ALA A 458 -54.36 -29.74 -26.93
N LEU A 459 -53.47 -30.60 -27.43
CA LEU A 459 -52.06 -30.62 -27.06
C LEU A 459 -51.13 -29.81 -28.00
N GLN A 460 -51.57 -29.53 -29.22
CA GLN A 460 -50.81 -28.72 -30.17
C GLN A 460 -50.86 -27.22 -29.89
N SER A 461 -51.87 -26.72 -29.15
CA SER A 461 -51.98 -25.30 -28.84
C SER A 461 -51.13 -24.81 -27.63
N LYS A 462 -50.44 -25.72 -26.92
CA LYS A 462 -49.59 -25.35 -25.78
C LYS A 462 -48.11 -25.15 -26.12
N LEU A 463 -47.65 -25.52 -27.31
CA LEU A 463 -46.25 -25.43 -27.72
C LEU A 463 -45.88 -24.06 -28.31
N ASP A 464 -46.84 -23.30 -28.82
CA ASP A 464 -46.56 -22.03 -29.52
C ASP A 464 -46.46 -20.81 -28.61
N ARG A 465 -46.57 -20.93 -27.28
CA ARG A 465 -46.54 -19.80 -26.33
C ARG A 465 -45.20 -19.57 -25.62
N ALA A 466 -44.12 -20.28 -25.95
CA ALA A 466 -42.88 -20.24 -25.16
C ALA A 466 -41.70 -19.50 -25.80
N ILE A 467 -41.85 -18.89 -26.98
CA ILE A 467 -40.75 -18.20 -27.67
C ILE A 467 -41.18 -16.78 -28.07
N SER A 468 -40.98 -15.78 -27.21
CA SER A 468 -40.82 -14.40 -27.63
C SER A 468 -39.92 -13.66 -26.64
N ASN A 469 -38.64 -13.48 -27.01
CA ASN A 469 -37.75 -12.52 -26.45
C ASN A 469 -38.31 -11.10 -26.71
N PRO A 470 -38.30 -10.18 -25.73
CA PRO A 470 -38.76 -8.81 -25.98
C PRO A 470 -37.79 -8.13 -26.94
N ASP A 471 -38.31 -7.73 -28.11
CA ASP A 471 -37.58 -6.98 -29.11
C ASP A 471 -37.41 -5.53 -28.61
N PHE A 472 -36.23 -5.18 -28.11
CA PHE A 472 -35.90 -3.85 -27.64
C PHE A 472 -35.87 -2.80 -28.76
N GLN A 473 -35.84 -3.21 -30.02
CA GLN A 473 -35.63 -2.30 -31.15
C GLN A 473 -36.80 -1.32 -31.36
N ASN A 474 -38.02 -1.68 -31.01
CA ASN A 474 -39.23 -0.89 -31.25
C ASN A 474 -39.73 -0.10 -30.02
N LEU A 475 -38.96 -0.06 -28.95
CA LEU A 475 -39.37 0.66 -27.73
C LEU A 475 -39.05 2.17 -27.85
N PRO A 476 -39.90 3.08 -27.31
CA PRO A 476 -39.58 4.48 -27.11
C PRO A 476 -38.31 4.66 -26.27
N PHE A 477 -37.55 5.75 -26.51
CA PHE A 477 -36.26 6.02 -25.87
C PHE A 477 -36.32 5.87 -24.33
N ASP A 478 -37.33 6.46 -23.69
CA ASP A 478 -37.48 6.43 -22.23
C ASP A 478 -37.68 4.99 -21.70
N LYS A 479 -38.41 4.15 -22.45
CA LYS A 479 -38.56 2.72 -22.10
C LYS A 479 -37.29 1.92 -22.36
N LYS A 480 -36.49 2.27 -23.38
CA LYS A 480 -35.16 1.71 -23.60
C LYS A 480 -34.22 2.04 -22.44
N LEU A 481 -34.21 3.27 -21.98
CA LEU A 481 -33.37 3.71 -20.86
C LEU A 481 -33.79 3.03 -19.55
N GLN A 482 -35.10 2.90 -19.32
CA GLN A 482 -35.63 2.15 -18.18
C GLN A 482 -35.20 0.68 -18.24
N SER A 483 -35.38 0.03 -19.39
CA SER A 483 -34.93 -1.36 -19.58
C SER A 483 -33.43 -1.53 -19.38
N LEU A 484 -32.60 -0.58 -19.82
CA LEU A 484 -31.16 -0.58 -19.55
C LEU A 484 -30.86 -0.52 -18.06
N SER A 485 -31.56 0.32 -17.30
CA SER A 485 -31.35 0.48 -15.85
C SER A 485 -31.74 -0.78 -15.05
N GLU A 486 -32.65 -1.60 -15.59
CA GLU A 486 -33.12 -2.84 -14.96
C GLU A 486 -32.20 -4.04 -15.17
N LEU A 487 -31.28 -3.96 -16.13
CA LEU A 487 -30.31 -5.04 -16.38
C LEU A 487 -29.39 -5.28 -15.18
N PRO A 488 -29.00 -6.53 -14.90
CA PRO A 488 -28.21 -6.89 -13.71
C PRO A 488 -26.92 -6.08 -13.56
N ILE A 489 -26.21 -5.85 -14.68
CA ILE A 489 -24.97 -5.07 -14.64
C ILE A 489 -25.22 -3.59 -14.37
N SER A 490 -26.28 -3.02 -14.95
CA SER A 490 -26.68 -1.62 -14.71
C SER A 490 -27.11 -1.41 -13.26
N LYS A 491 -27.88 -2.33 -12.69
CA LYS A 491 -28.23 -2.33 -11.26
C LYS A 491 -26.99 -2.38 -10.37
N ARG A 492 -25.96 -3.14 -10.77
CA ARG A 492 -24.69 -3.19 -10.05
C ARG A 492 -23.94 -1.86 -10.11
N VAL A 493 -23.91 -1.22 -11.27
CA VAL A 493 -23.32 0.12 -11.45
C VAL A 493 -24.08 1.16 -10.64
N LEU A 494 -25.41 1.13 -10.67
CA LEU A 494 -26.27 2.11 -9.99
C LEU A 494 -26.25 2.00 -8.47
N LYS A 495 -25.81 0.89 -7.89
CA LYS A 495 -25.58 0.77 -6.43
C LYS A 495 -24.60 1.79 -5.88
N VAL A 496 -23.75 2.37 -6.72
CA VAL A 496 -22.84 3.47 -6.30
C VAL A 496 -23.63 4.69 -5.81
N LYS A 497 -24.86 4.91 -6.30
CA LYS A 497 -25.73 6.02 -5.88
C LYS A 497 -26.28 5.86 -4.47
N ASP A 498 -26.34 4.64 -3.94
CA ASP A 498 -26.74 4.35 -2.57
C ASP A 498 -25.64 4.70 -1.56
N VAL A 499 -24.43 4.98 -2.05
CA VAL A 499 -23.26 5.34 -1.25
C VAL A 499 -22.96 6.81 -1.47
N ASN A 500 -22.82 7.58 -0.37
CA ASN A 500 -22.44 9.00 -0.46
C ASN A 500 -20.94 9.12 -0.81
N VAL A 501 -20.62 8.96 -2.10
CA VAL A 501 -19.25 8.96 -2.60
C VAL A 501 -18.65 10.36 -2.52
N LYS A 502 -17.57 10.53 -1.76
CA LYS A 502 -16.81 11.78 -1.69
C LYS A 502 -15.67 11.76 -2.72
N ALA A 503 -15.44 12.89 -3.38
CA ALA A 503 -14.25 13.08 -4.20
C ALA A 503 -13.01 12.88 -3.31
N PHE A 504 -11.98 12.21 -3.82
CA PHE A 504 -10.72 11.91 -3.11
C PHE A 504 -10.75 10.81 -2.04
N ALA A 505 -11.90 10.17 -1.78
CA ALA A 505 -11.97 8.97 -0.93
C ALA A 505 -11.83 7.69 -1.78
N SER A 506 -11.27 6.62 -1.20
CA SER A 506 -11.11 5.32 -1.87
C SER A 506 -12.25 4.38 -1.47
N TYR A 507 -12.82 3.68 -2.46
CA TYR A 507 -13.93 2.74 -2.30
C TYR A 507 -13.59 1.40 -2.97
N PRO A 508 -12.64 0.61 -2.44
CA PRO A 508 -12.18 -0.63 -3.09
C PRO A 508 -13.29 -1.66 -3.27
N GLU A 509 -14.34 -1.63 -2.43
CA GLU A 509 -15.50 -2.50 -2.50
C GLU A 509 -16.44 -2.19 -3.68
N LEU A 510 -16.38 -0.97 -4.23
CA LEU A 510 -17.20 -0.54 -5.37
C LEU A 510 -16.49 -0.78 -6.71
N VAL A 511 -15.19 -1.04 -6.72
CA VAL A 511 -14.41 -1.19 -7.96
C VAL A 511 -14.91 -2.35 -8.79
N LEU A 512 -15.23 -2.07 -10.04
CA LEU A 512 -15.67 -3.05 -11.02
C LEU A 512 -14.47 -3.72 -11.69
N SER A 513 -14.52 -5.04 -11.84
CA SER A 513 -13.53 -5.76 -12.65
C SER A 513 -13.68 -5.44 -14.15
N ASP A 514 -12.64 -5.68 -14.94
CA ASP A 514 -12.65 -5.47 -16.39
C ASP A 514 -13.80 -6.26 -17.08
N ASN A 515 -14.13 -7.44 -16.55
CA ASN A 515 -15.29 -8.20 -17.04
C ASN A 515 -16.61 -7.47 -16.80
N HIS A 516 -16.80 -6.85 -15.64
CA HIS A 516 -17.99 -6.06 -15.35
C HIS A 516 -18.07 -4.80 -16.25
N LEU A 517 -16.94 -4.17 -16.51
CA LEU A 517 -16.88 -3.00 -17.40
C LEU A 517 -17.22 -3.40 -18.84
N THR A 518 -16.75 -4.57 -19.31
CA THR A 518 -17.11 -5.13 -20.62
C THR A 518 -18.59 -5.50 -20.68
N MET A 519 -19.13 -6.11 -19.63
CA MET A 519 -20.57 -6.43 -19.54
C MET A 519 -21.45 -5.17 -19.59
N LEU A 520 -20.99 -4.06 -19.02
CA LEU A 520 -21.70 -2.78 -19.09
C LEU A 520 -21.79 -2.26 -20.53
N VAL A 521 -20.69 -2.30 -21.28
CA VAL A 521 -20.68 -1.90 -22.70
C VAL A 521 -21.62 -2.78 -23.52
N ASN A 522 -21.56 -4.10 -23.31
CA ASN A 522 -22.44 -5.07 -23.99
C ASN A 522 -23.92 -4.84 -23.65
N ALA A 523 -24.24 -4.47 -22.41
CA ALA A 523 -25.60 -4.17 -21.99
C ALA A 523 -26.15 -2.90 -22.69
N VAL A 524 -25.32 -1.88 -22.83
CA VAL A 524 -25.69 -0.66 -23.57
C VAL A 524 -25.88 -0.99 -25.06
N ASP A 525 -24.98 -1.80 -25.65
CA ASP A 525 -25.08 -2.23 -27.05
C ASP A 525 -26.29 -3.12 -27.34
N ALA A 526 -26.77 -3.88 -26.35
CA ALA A 526 -27.97 -4.69 -26.47
C ALA A 526 -29.25 -3.85 -26.52
N VAL A 527 -29.32 -2.77 -25.74
CA VAL A 527 -30.50 -1.88 -25.68
C VAL A 527 -30.44 -0.81 -26.77
N PHE A 528 -29.25 -0.30 -27.09
CA PHE A 528 -28.96 0.66 -28.14
C PHE A 528 -28.00 0.05 -29.17
N PRO A 529 -28.50 -0.62 -30.20
CA PRO A 529 -27.71 -1.47 -31.07
C PRO A 529 -26.47 -0.79 -31.67
N LYS A 530 -25.30 -1.40 -31.42
CA LYS A 530 -24.00 -0.93 -31.91
C LYS A 530 -23.58 0.44 -31.37
N PHE A 531 -24.06 0.87 -30.20
CA PHE A 531 -23.68 2.15 -29.60
C PHE A 531 -22.15 2.30 -29.52
N SER A 532 -21.45 1.30 -29.01
CA SER A 532 -19.98 1.33 -28.84
C SER A 532 -19.23 1.53 -30.16
N VAL A 533 -19.74 0.98 -31.25
CA VAL A 533 -19.16 1.13 -32.58
C VAL A 533 -19.50 2.51 -33.17
N ARG A 534 -20.78 2.86 -33.16
CA ARG A 534 -21.28 4.13 -33.74
C ARG A 534 -20.66 5.37 -33.09
N ILE A 535 -20.45 5.35 -31.78
CA ILE A 535 -19.86 6.50 -31.07
C ILE A 535 -18.39 6.69 -31.43
N ILE A 536 -17.63 5.61 -31.66
CA ILE A 536 -16.24 5.68 -32.11
C ILE A 536 -16.14 6.12 -33.55
N GLU A 537 -17.01 5.61 -34.44
CA GLU A 537 -17.07 6.03 -35.84
C GLU A 537 -17.38 7.52 -35.97
N ARG A 538 -18.31 8.04 -35.15
CA ARG A 538 -18.70 9.45 -35.18
C ARG A 538 -17.63 10.37 -34.56
N TYR A 539 -16.89 9.88 -33.59
CA TYR A 539 -15.85 10.62 -32.87
C TYR A 539 -14.52 9.83 -32.83
N PRO A 540 -13.73 9.86 -33.92
CA PRO A 540 -12.51 9.04 -34.02
C PRO A 540 -11.40 9.34 -32.99
N ARG A 541 -11.53 10.45 -32.24
CA ARG A 541 -10.62 10.80 -31.13
C ARG A 541 -10.94 10.02 -29.84
N LEU A 542 -12.09 9.35 -29.76
CA LEU A 542 -12.45 8.50 -28.63
C LEU A 542 -11.60 7.22 -28.61
N LYS A 543 -11.05 6.92 -27.44
CA LYS A 543 -10.40 5.63 -27.21
C LYS A 543 -11.45 4.61 -26.74
N ARG A 544 -11.18 3.34 -27.00
CA ARG A 544 -12.05 2.23 -26.53
C ARG A 544 -12.33 2.29 -25.01
N SER A 545 -11.34 2.74 -24.25
CA SER A 545 -11.49 2.97 -22.80
C SER A 545 -12.43 4.13 -22.45
N ASP A 546 -12.69 5.07 -23.37
CA ASP A 546 -13.56 6.21 -23.12
C ASP A 546 -15.04 5.84 -23.26
N VAL A 547 -15.34 4.80 -24.07
CA VAL A 547 -16.70 4.27 -24.26
C VAL A 547 -17.29 3.76 -22.93
N ILE A 548 -16.45 3.18 -22.07
CA ILE A 548 -16.87 2.71 -20.74
C ILE A 548 -17.43 3.86 -19.90
N TYR A 549 -16.76 5.02 -19.91
CA TYR A 549 -17.24 6.21 -19.20
C TYR A 549 -18.51 6.78 -19.84
N CYS A 550 -18.62 6.76 -21.16
CA CYS A 550 -19.85 7.11 -21.86
C CYS A 550 -21.02 6.23 -21.40
N CYS A 551 -20.80 4.91 -21.26
CA CYS A 551 -21.83 3.98 -20.76
C CYS A 551 -22.24 4.29 -19.30
N MET A 552 -21.29 4.67 -18.45
CA MET A 552 -21.58 5.10 -17.07
C MET A 552 -22.39 6.40 -17.06
N TYR A 553 -22.00 7.39 -17.86
CA TYR A 553 -22.72 8.67 -17.94
C TYR A 553 -24.13 8.52 -18.52
N ILE A 554 -24.38 7.57 -19.43
CA ILE A 554 -25.75 7.24 -19.91
C ILE A 554 -26.63 6.81 -18.71
N LEU A 555 -26.10 6.08 -17.75
CA LEU A 555 -26.77 5.67 -16.52
C LEU A 555 -26.86 6.78 -15.46
N GLY A 556 -26.33 7.98 -15.73
CA GLY A 556 -26.34 9.11 -14.80
C GLY A 556 -25.34 8.99 -13.65
N VAL A 557 -24.23 8.29 -13.87
CA VAL A 557 -23.12 8.20 -12.90
C VAL A 557 -22.30 9.48 -12.98
N SER A 558 -21.99 10.09 -11.82
CA SER A 558 -21.14 11.29 -11.71
C SER A 558 -19.64 10.94 -11.81
N GLU A 559 -18.77 11.95 -11.94
CA GLU A 559 -17.31 11.75 -11.99
C GLU A 559 -16.77 11.10 -10.71
N ALA A 560 -17.27 11.48 -9.54
CA ALA A 560 -16.87 10.90 -8.26
C ALA A 560 -17.28 9.42 -8.17
N GLU A 561 -18.51 9.10 -8.58
CA GLU A 561 -19.00 7.72 -8.63
C GLU A 561 -18.26 6.88 -9.68
N ALA A 562 -17.93 7.45 -10.85
CA ALA A 562 -17.14 6.78 -11.88
C ALA A 562 -15.70 6.51 -11.40
N ALA A 563 -15.11 7.38 -10.59
CA ALA A 563 -13.82 7.16 -9.96
C ALA A 563 -13.88 5.97 -8.99
N ALA A 564 -14.89 5.92 -8.13
CA ALA A 564 -15.11 4.81 -7.22
C ALA A 564 -15.31 3.48 -7.96
N LEU A 565 -16.13 3.46 -9.04
CA LEU A 565 -16.42 2.27 -9.83
C LEU A 565 -15.20 1.76 -10.64
N THR A 566 -14.29 2.64 -11.04
CA THR A 566 -13.12 2.28 -11.85
C THR A 566 -11.84 2.12 -11.03
N GLY A 567 -11.85 2.44 -9.74
CA GLY A 567 -10.66 2.44 -8.89
C GLY A 567 -9.60 3.47 -9.31
N LYS A 568 -10.01 4.51 -10.05
CA LYS A 568 -9.13 5.60 -10.49
C LYS A 568 -9.29 6.80 -9.56
N THR A 569 -8.28 7.67 -9.52
CA THR A 569 -8.38 8.91 -8.76
C THR A 569 -9.46 9.82 -9.37
N TYR A 570 -10.14 10.61 -8.53
CA TYR A 570 -11.11 11.59 -8.98
C TYR A 570 -10.53 12.52 -10.05
N GLN A 571 -9.29 12.99 -9.85
CA GLN A 571 -8.61 13.86 -10.79
C GLN A 571 -8.43 13.21 -12.17
N ALA A 572 -8.09 11.93 -12.22
CA ALA A 572 -7.93 11.19 -13.48
C ALA A 572 -9.25 11.06 -14.24
N VAL A 573 -10.36 10.82 -13.54
CA VAL A 573 -11.69 10.72 -14.14
C VAL A 573 -12.20 12.09 -14.56
N TRP A 574 -12.00 13.13 -13.74
CA TRP A 574 -12.35 14.51 -14.07
C TRP A 574 -11.61 15.00 -15.32
N THR A 575 -10.29 14.77 -15.42
CA THR A 575 -9.51 15.12 -16.61
C THR A 575 -10.06 14.41 -17.86
N ARG A 576 -10.52 13.17 -17.71
CA ARG A 576 -11.15 12.41 -18.78
C ARG A 576 -12.51 12.97 -19.18
N SER A 577 -13.34 13.36 -18.21
CA SER A 577 -14.63 14.03 -18.43
C SER A 577 -14.45 15.34 -19.21
N VAL A 578 -13.49 16.17 -18.82
CA VAL A 578 -13.13 17.41 -19.56
C VAL A 578 -12.76 17.09 -21.00
N LYS A 579 -11.95 16.07 -21.23
CA LYS A 579 -11.58 15.64 -22.57
C LYS A 579 -12.77 15.13 -23.39
N LEU A 580 -13.73 14.46 -22.78
CA LEU A 580 -14.97 14.04 -23.46
C LEU A 580 -15.81 15.23 -23.87
N HIS A 581 -15.89 16.29 -23.06
CA HIS A 581 -16.54 17.55 -23.42
C HIS A 581 -15.87 18.21 -24.64
N GLU A 582 -14.54 18.19 -24.72
CA GLU A 582 -13.78 18.68 -25.87
C GLU A 582 -14.04 17.84 -27.13
N ILE A 583 -14.11 16.51 -27.01
CA ILE A 583 -14.35 15.60 -28.12
C ILE A 583 -15.75 15.77 -28.68
N PHE A 584 -16.75 15.96 -27.80
CA PHE A 584 -18.13 16.13 -28.20
C PHE A 584 -18.49 17.59 -28.60
N ASP A 585 -17.54 18.51 -28.43
CA ASP A 585 -17.70 19.97 -28.68
C ASP A 585 -18.96 20.54 -27.97
N ASN A 586 -19.17 20.09 -26.73
CA ASN A 586 -20.35 20.44 -25.96
C ASN A 586 -20.01 20.65 -24.47
N LYS A 587 -20.45 21.79 -23.92
CA LYS A 587 -20.26 22.17 -22.50
C LYS A 587 -21.40 21.72 -21.57
N SER A 588 -22.44 21.11 -22.11
CA SER A 588 -23.58 20.61 -21.33
C SER A 588 -23.20 19.33 -20.57
N ASN A 589 -24.00 18.94 -19.58
CA ASN A 589 -23.80 17.68 -18.84
C ASN A 589 -23.67 16.49 -19.80
N LEU A 590 -22.63 15.65 -19.61
CA LEU A 590 -22.32 14.51 -20.48
C LEU A 590 -23.48 13.52 -20.62
N GLN A 591 -24.24 13.29 -19.55
CA GLN A 591 -25.45 12.47 -19.61
C GLN A 591 -26.46 13.04 -20.61
N PHE A 592 -26.73 14.34 -20.55
CA PHE A 592 -27.65 15.00 -21.47
C PHE A 592 -27.18 14.89 -22.93
N VAL A 593 -25.88 15.11 -23.17
CA VAL A 593 -25.28 15.02 -24.51
C VAL A 593 -25.43 13.60 -25.07
N LEU A 594 -25.12 12.59 -24.27
CA LEU A 594 -25.23 11.20 -24.70
C LEU A 594 -26.68 10.75 -24.89
N HIS A 595 -27.61 11.19 -24.06
CA HIS A 595 -29.03 10.91 -24.23
C HIS A 595 -29.60 11.56 -25.49
N ASP A 596 -29.20 12.80 -25.81
CA ASP A 596 -29.62 13.48 -27.04
C ASP A 596 -29.07 12.76 -28.27
N MET A 597 -27.81 12.32 -28.23
CA MET A 597 -27.23 11.49 -29.29
C MET A 597 -28.00 10.19 -29.50
N LEU A 598 -28.35 9.50 -28.43
CA LEU A 598 -29.07 8.22 -28.50
C LEU A 598 -30.53 8.37 -28.97
N LYS A 599 -31.15 9.53 -28.72
CA LYS A 599 -32.50 9.84 -29.25
C LYS A 599 -32.49 10.06 -30.76
N ASN A 600 -31.37 10.61 -31.26
CA ASN A 600 -31.23 11.01 -32.67
C ASN A 600 -30.55 9.92 -33.55
N TRP A 601 -30.22 8.77 -32.96
CA TRP A 601 -29.67 7.58 -33.63
C TRP A 601 -30.72 6.50 -33.83
#